data_ab9a931c64ed1b7834ee946d17c77d14
#
_entry.id   ab9a931c64ed1b7834ee946d17c77d14
#
_cell.length_a   1.000
_cell.length_b   1.000
_cell.length_c   1.000
_cell.angle_alpha   90.00
_cell.angle_beta   90.00
_cell.angle_gamma   90.00
#
_symmetry.space_group_name_H-M   'P 1'
#
loop_
_entity.id
_entity.type
_entity.pdbx_description
1 polymer ?
#
loop_
_entity_poly.entity_id
_entity_poly.type
_entity_poly.pdbx_seq_one_letter_code
_entity_poly.pdbx_strand_id
1 'polypeptide(L)'
;MRSLKKNKQPFYYATYDAEKKVFDRDEDGNIKYIEIDGEKIPVEIGTEPGYNDPVLFYANISAGKGDVQADVFGSSVDYSRTISTCDLDCPITKLTRLWIGCEPQYNEDGSVNGDSANYEVAAPPAKSLNGIVIAIKELPEV
;
A
#
# COMPACT_ATOMS: atom_id res chain seq x y z
N MET A 1 11.05 11.01 -17.51
CA MET A 1 10.59 11.76 -16.31
C MET A 1 11.70 11.77 -15.27
N ARG A 2 11.90 12.90 -14.66
CA ARG A 2 12.94 13.07 -13.66
C ARG A 2 12.29 13.32 -12.29
N SER A 3 12.57 12.44 -11.33
CA SER A 3 12.09 12.58 -9.97
C SER A 3 13.08 13.44 -9.17
N LEU A 4 12.62 14.58 -8.67
CA LEU A 4 13.42 15.45 -7.82
C LEU A 4 13.11 15.17 -6.35
N LYS A 5 14.15 14.94 -5.57
CA LYS A 5 14.02 14.60 -4.15
C LYS A 5 13.14 15.60 -3.38
N LYS A 6 13.29 16.90 -3.65
CA LYS A 6 12.53 17.98 -2.99
C LYS A 6 11.01 17.94 -3.31
N ASN A 7 10.61 17.27 -4.39
CA ASN A 7 9.21 17.17 -4.80
C ASN A 7 8.53 15.89 -4.32
N LYS A 8 9.29 15.00 -3.69
CA LYS A 8 8.74 13.75 -3.17
C LYS A 8 7.97 14.00 -1.89
N GLN A 9 6.80 13.41 -1.79
CA GLN A 9 5.94 13.48 -0.62
C GLN A 9 5.89 12.12 0.06
N PRO A 10 5.85 12.09 1.41
CA PRO A 10 5.70 10.83 2.13
C PRO A 10 4.24 10.37 2.14
N PHE A 11 4.05 9.08 2.06
CA PHE A 11 2.76 8.44 2.26
C PHE A 11 2.98 7.00 2.70
N TYR A 12 1.93 6.37 3.21
CA TYR A 12 1.98 4.95 3.56
C TYR A 12 1.25 4.13 2.51
N TYR A 13 1.75 2.93 2.26
CA TYR A 13 1.02 1.94 1.45
C TYR A 13 1.02 0.60 2.18
N ALA A 14 -0.01 -0.19 1.95
CA ALA A 14 -0.09 -1.56 2.45
C ALA A 14 -0.46 -2.47 1.28
N THR A 15 0.38 -3.45 1.02
CA THR A 15 0.13 -4.44 -0.02
C THR A 15 -0.88 -5.46 0.47
N TYR A 16 -1.67 -6.00 -0.45
CA TYR A 16 -2.68 -7.02 -0.13
C TYR A 16 -2.08 -8.42 -0.30
N ASP A 17 -2.39 -9.29 0.65
CA ASP A 17 -1.99 -10.69 0.60
C ASP A 17 -3.23 -11.56 0.80
N ALA A 18 -3.58 -12.35 -0.23
CA ALA A 18 -4.75 -13.23 -0.17
C ALA A 18 -4.57 -14.39 0.81
N GLU A 19 -3.33 -14.70 1.17
CA GLU A 19 -2.98 -15.78 2.08
C GLU A 19 -2.11 -15.29 3.23
N LYS A 20 -2.50 -14.15 3.82
CA LYS A 20 -1.76 -13.58 4.94
C LYS A 20 -1.82 -14.52 6.13
N LYS A 21 -0.64 -14.80 6.71
CA LYS A 21 -0.52 -15.69 7.86
C LYS A 21 -1.20 -15.09 9.09
N VAL A 22 -1.98 -15.92 9.78
CA VAL A 22 -2.61 -15.58 11.05
C VAL A 22 -1.85 -16.30 12.15
N PHE A 23 -1.40 -15.55 13.15
CA PHE A 23 -0.62 -16.09 14.26
C PHE A 23 -1.48 -16.17 15.51
N ASP A 24 -1.22 -17.19 16.34
CA ASP A 24 -1.84 -17.33 17.65
C ASP A 24 -1.33 -16.22 18.58
N ARG A 25 -2.25 -15.62 19.33
CA ARG A 25 -1.92 -14.50 20.23
C ARG A 25 -2.39 -14.82 21.65
N ASP A 26 -1.69 -14.26 22.62
CA ASP A 26 -2.07 -14.36 24.03
C ASP A 26 -3.17 -13.32 24.38
N GLU A 27 -3.59 -13.29 25.65
CA GLU A 27 -4.65 -12.38 26.12
C GLU A 27 -4.28 -10.91 25.96
N ASP A 28 -2.99 -10.59 25.91
CA ASP A 28 -2.49 -9.22 25.76
C ASP A 28 -2.32 -8.82 24.28
N GLY A 29 -2.62 -9.72 23.35
CA GLY A 29 -2.49 -9.47 21.92
C GLY A 29 -1.09 -9.74 21.35
N ASN A 30 -0.20 -10.28 22.14
CA ASN A 30 1.16 -10.61 21.70
C ASN A 30 1.20 -11.95 20.97
N ILE A 31 1.99 -12.04 19.91
CA ILE A 31 2.17 -13.29 19.16
C ILE A 31 2.82 -14.33 20.05
N LYS A 32 2.26 -15.55 20.07
CA LYS A 32 2.86 -16.70 20.77
C LYS A 32 3.96 -17.30 19.94
N TYR A 33 5.01 -17.75 20.61
CA TYR A 33 6.17 -18.37 19.98
C TYR A 33 6.42 -19.74 20.59
N ILE A 34 6.95 -20.66 19.77
CA ILE A 34 7.53 -21.92 20.23
C ILE A 34 9.03 -21.86 19.97
N GLU A 35 9.80 -22.52 20.81
CA GLU A 35 11.24 -22.59 20.67
C GLU A 35 11.66 -23.94 20.08
N ILE A 36 12.34 -23.90 18.92
CA ILE A 36 12.86 -25.09 18.25
C ILE A 36 14.33 -24.82 17.95
N ASP A 37 15.22 -25.67 18.48
CA ASP A 37 16.67 -25.58 18.29
C ASP A 37 17.26 -24.20 18.64
N GLY A 38 16.70 -23.55 19.67
CA GLY A 38 17.12 -22.23 20.12
C GLY A 38 16.54 -21.05 19.37
N GLU A 39 15.70 -21.29 18.36
CA GLU A 39 15.02 -20.26 17.62
C GLU A 39 13.56 -20.13 18.04
N LYS A 40 13.10 -18.89 18.19
CA LYS A 40 11.70 -18.60 18.45
C LYS A 40 10.94 -18.55 17.13
N ILE A 41 9.94 -19.40 16.99
CA ILE A 41 9.12 -19.49 15.79
C ILE A 41 7.69 -19.09 16.16
N PRO A 42 7.10 -18.09 15.46
CA PRO A 42 5.72 -17.71 15.75
C PRO A 42 4.74 -18.84 15.42
N VAL A 43 3.73 -19.01 16.26
CA VAL A 43 2.72 -20.06 16.10
C VAL A 43 1.70 -19.61 15.06
N GLU A 44 1.73 -20.22 13.89
CA GLU A 44 0.79 -19.96 12.81
C GLU A 44 -0.42 -20.88 12.94
N ILE A 45 -1.64 -20.29 12.92
CA ILE A 45 -2.89 -21.05 13.05
C ILE A 45 -3.72 -21.07 11.78
N GLY A 46 -3.29 -20.39 10.72
CA GLY A 46 -3.97 -20.41 9.45
C GLY A 46 -3.59 -19.23 8.56
N THR A 47 -4.36 -19.05 7.52
CA THR A 47 -4.21 -17.90 6.61
C THR A 47 -5.57 -17.27 6.35
N GLU A 48 -5.59 -15.97 6.12
CA GLU A 48 -6.79 -15.24 5.70
C GLU A 48 -6.37 -14.03 4.84
N PRO A 49 -7.25 -13.56 3.94
CA PRO A 49 -6.93 -12.37 3.15
C PRO A 49 -6.77 -11.15 4.05
N GLY A 50 -5.79 -10.32 3.75
CA GLY A 50 -5.57 -9.10 4.51
C GLY A 50 -4.45 -8.25 3.95
N TYR A 51 -4.21 -7.13 4.58
CA TYR A 51 -3.13 -6.21 4.20
C TYR A 51 -1.91 -6.46 5.06
N ASN A 52 -0.74 -6.36 4.43
CA ASN A 52 0.54 -6.37 5.14
C ASN A 52 0.72 -5.06 5.90
N ASP A 53 1.74 -4.99 6.77
CA ASP A 53 2.00 -3.77 7.52
C ASP A 53 2.27 -2.59 6.60
N PRO A 54 1.76 -1.39 6.93
CA PRO A 54 2.02 -0.20 6.13
C PRO A 54 3.50 0.15 6.08
N VAL A 55 3.94 0.59 4.91
CA VAL A 55 5.34 0.99 4.66
C VAL A 55 5.34 2.46 4.27
N LEU A 56 6.24 3.24 4.87
CA LEU A 56 6.44 4.64 4.49
C LEU A 56 7.23 4.70 3.18
N PHE A 57 6.72 5.47 2.23
CA PHE A 57 7.32 5.60 0.91
C PHE A 57 7.29 7.07 0.47
N TYR A 58 8.27 7.46 -0.34
CA TYR A 58 8.36 8.82 -0.88
C TYR A 58 8.27 8.78 -2.39
N ALA A 59 7.35 9.54 -2.96
CA ALA A 59 7.19 9.66 -4.41
C ALA A 59 6.54 10.99 -4.77
N ASN A 60 6.51 11.30 -6.05
CA ASN A 60 5.82 12.49 -6.54
C ASN A 60 4.33 12.18 -6.66
N ILE A 61 3.50 13.00 -6.04
CA ILE A 61 2.04 12.87 -6.07
C ILE A 61 1.47 14.10 -6.76
N SER A 62 0.71 13.91 -7.82
CA SER A 62 0.05 15.02 -8.51
C SER A 62 -1.03 15.65 -7.64
N ALA A 63 -1.29 16.95 -7.84
CA ALA A 63 -2.38 17.64 -7.15
C ALA A 63 -3.76 17.22 -7.67
N GLY A 64 -3.81 16.65 -8.85
CA GLY A 64 -5.04 16.22 -9.48
C GLY A 64 -4.77 15.47 -10.77
N LYS A 65 -5.83 15.17 -11.51
CA LYS A 65 -5.78 14.47 -12.77
C LYS A 65 -5.25 15.40 -13.87
N GLY A 66 -4.10 15.06 -14.47
CA GLY A 66 -3.51 15.83 -15.56
C GLY A 66 -3.77 15.20 -16.91
N ASP A 67 -3.71 16.02 -17.99
CA ASP A 67 -3.95 15.56 -19.36
C ASP A 67 -2.94 14.50 -19.80
N VAL A 68 -1.71 14.59 -19.32
CA VAL A 68 -0.63 13.65 -19.70
C VAL A 68 -0.94 12.24 -19.24
N GLN A 69 -1.55 12.09 -18.07
CA GLN A 69 -1.87 10.79 -17.51
C GLN A 69 -3.03 10.11 -18.25
N ALA A 70 -3.90 10.87 -18.91
CA ALA A 70 -4.99 10.29 -19.69
C ALA A 70 -4.46 9.44 -20.86
N ASP A 71 -3.31 9.80 -21.44
CA ASP A 71 -2.67 9.02 -22.51
C ASP A 71 -2.08 7.71 -22.00
N VAL A 72 -1.68 7.65 -20.72
CA VAL A 72 -1.08 6.46 -20.10
C VAL A 72 -2.16 5.45 -19.71
N PHE A 73 -3.26 5.90 -19.12
CA PHE A 73 -4.29 5.03 -18.55
C PHE A 73 -5.56 4.93 -19.40
N GLY A 74 -5.70 5.80 -20.40
CA GLY A 74 -6.91 5.89 -21.20
C GLY A 74 -7.99 6.72 -20.52
N SER A 75 -8.98 7.14 -21.30
CA SER A 75 -10.06 7.99 -20.83
C SER A 75 -11.12 7.27 -20.01
N SER A 76 -11.10 5.92 -20.03
CA SER A 76 -12.08 5.10 -19.29
C SER A 76 -11.71 4.87 -17.83
N VAL A 77 -10.49 5.20 -17.43
CA VAL A 77 -10.04 5.01 -16.05
C VAL A 77 -10.46 6.21 -15.21
N ASP A 78 -11.23 5.94 -14.15
CA ASP A 78 -11.63 6.95 -13.18
C ASP A 78 -10.59 7.01 -12.05
N TYR A 79 -9.87 8.12 -11.97
CA TYR A 79 -8.86 8.33 -10.92
C TYR A 79 -8.80 9.80 -10.52
N SER A 80 -8.30 10.04 -9.30
CA SER A 80 -8.23 11.39 -8.71
C SER A 80 -6.85 12.03 -8.83
N ARG A 81 -5.80 11.23 -8.64
CA ARG A 81 -4.40 11.70 -8.62
C ARG A 81 -3.50 10.63 -9.23
N THR A 82 -2.25 10.98 -9.44
CA THR A 82 -1.23 10.01 -9.89
C THR A 82 -0.03 10.07 -8.97
N ILE A 83 0.61 8.91 -8.80
CA ILE A 83 1.89 8.78 -8.13
C ILE A 83 2.92 8.43 -9.21
N SER A 84 4.06 9.10 -9.18
CA SER A 84 5.16 8.76 -10.09
C SER A 84 6.44 8.56 -9.30
N THR A 85 7.18 7.51 -9.65
CA THR A 85 8.44 7.16 -9.01
C THR A 85 9.41 6.60 -10.04
N CYS A 86 10.71 6.83 -9.82
CA CYS A 86 11.78 6.21 -10.61
C CYS A 86 12.21 4.86 -10.04
N ASP A 87 11.63 4.42 -8.93
CA ASP A 87 11.90 3.12 -8.32
C ASP A 87 11.11 2.04 -9.05
N LEU A 88 11.79 1.30 -9.92
CA LEU A 88 11.18 0.23 -10.71
C LEU A 88 10.83 -1.01 -9.89
N ASP A 89 11.31 -1.09 -8.66
CA ASP A 89 11.00 -2.18 -7.72
C ASP A 89 9.85 -1.82 -6.79
N CYS A 90 9.17 -0.70 -7.03
CA CYS A 90 8.02 -0.27 -6.24
C CYS A 90 6.97 -1.39 -6.18
N PRO A 91 6.60 -1.87 -4.99
CA PRO A 91 5.73 -3.05 -4.85
C PRO A 91 4.24 -2.74 -4.93
N ILE A 92 3.86 -1.50 -5.23
CA ILE A 92 2.45 -1.11 -5.31
C ILE A 92 1.76 -1.82 -6.47
N THR A 93 0.65 -2.49 -6.16
CA THR A 93 -0.18 -3.20 -7.14
C THR A 93 -1.59 -2.65 -7.13
N LYS A 94 -2.45 -3.16 -8.00
CA LYS A 94 -3.85 -2.74 -8.07
C LYS A 94 -4.61 -2.95 -6.75
N LEU A 95 -4.21 -3.91 -5.93
CA LEU A 95 -4.88 -4.22 -4.67
C LEU A 95 -4.31 -3.46 -3.46
N THR A 96 -3.28 -2.65 -3.67
CA THR A 96 -2.64 -1.87 -2.60
C THR A 96 -3.56 -0.74 -2.12
N ARG A 97 -3.56 -0.49 -0.81
CA ARG A 97 -4.23 0.66 -0.19
C ARG A 97 -3.19 1.70 0.21
N LEU A 98 -3.61 2.97 0.24
CA LEU A 98 -2.70 4.09 0.49
C LEU A 98 -3.28 5.06 1.50
N TRP A 99 -2.40 5.65 2.27
CA TRP A 99 -2.71 6.71 3.25
C TRP A 99 -1.87 7.94 2.90
N ILE A 100 -2.51 8.95 2.31
CA ILE A 100 -1.85 10.18 1.87
C ILE A 100 -2.37 11.32 2.73
N GLY A 101 -1.47 11.96 3.49
CA GLY A 101 -1.84 13.03 4.40
C GLY A 101 -2.52 12.58 5.68
N CYS A 102 -2.58 11.28 5.94
CA CYS A 102 -3.12 10.72 7.17
C CYS A 102 -2.32 9.47 7.56
N GLU A 103 -2.58 8.96 8.76
CA GLU A 103 -1.89 7.78 9.26
C GLU A 103 -2.79 6.55 9.22
N PRO A 104 -2.21 5.35 8.99
CA PRO A 104 -2.97 4.10 9.08
C PRO A 104 -3.53 3.88 10.48
N GLN A 105 -4.72 3.31 10.55
CA GLN A 105 -5.33 2.86 11.80
C GLN A 105 -5.23 1.35 11.88
N TYR A 106 -5.23 0.82 13.09
CA TYR A 106 -5.01 -0.60 13.34
C TYR A 106 -6.20 -1.22 14.04
N ASN A 107 -6.43 -2.48 13.74
CA ASN A 107 -7.43 -3.30 14.42
C ASN A 107 -6.92 -3.72 15.80
N GLU A 108 -7.81 -4.30 16.62
CA GLU A 108 -7.45 -4.77 17.96
C GLU A 108 -6.36 -5.84 17.95
N ASP A 109 -6.28 -6.63 16.87
CA ASP A 109 -5.28 -7.67 16.72
C ASP A 109 -3.91 -7.16 16.23
N GLY A 110 -3.77 -5.85 16.03
CA GLY A 110 -2.52 -5.24 15.55
C GLY A 110 -2.37 -5.19 14.05
N SER A 111 -3.30 -5.76 13.28
CA SER A 111 -3.27 -5.66 11.82
C SER A 111 -3.78 -4.31 11.37
N VAL A 112 -3.33 -3.84 10.20
CA VAL A 112 -3.79 -2.56 9.67
C VAL A 112 -5.25 -2.68 9.22
N ASN A 113 -6.04 -1.64 9.53
CA ASN A 113 -7.40 -1.53 9.02
C ASN A 113 -7.36 -0.91 7.62
N GLY A 114 -7.54 -1.74 6.59
CA GLY A 114 -7.52 -1.29 5.20
C GLY A 114 -8.60 -0.24 4.89
N ASP A 115 -9.70 -0.27 5.62
CA ASP A 115 -10.79 0.71 5.44
C ASP A 115 -10.43 2.10 5.97
N SER A 116 -9.35 2.24 6.73
CA SER A 116 -8.84 3.54 7.16
C SER A 116 -8.05 4.26 6.07
N ALA A 117 -7.74 3.58 4.96
CA ALA A 117 -7.04 4.19 3.83
C ALA A 117 -7.92 5.24 3.15
N ASN A 118 -7.29 6.29 2.64
CA ASN A 118 -8.00 7.34 1.91
C ASN A 118 -7.85 7.25 0.38
N TYR A 119 -7.01 6.35 -0.10
CA TYR A 119 -6.82 6.12 -1.54
C TYR A 119 -6.69 4.65 -1.85
N GLU A 120 -7.10 4.26 -3.06
CA GLU A 120 -6.87 2.95 -3.63
C GLU A 120 -6.24 3.09 -5.02
N VAL A 121 -5.66 2.03 -5.54
CA VAL A 121 -5.10 2.02 -6.90
C VAL A 121 -6.24 1.81 -7.89
N ALA A 122 -6.35 2.72 -8.86
CA ALA A 122 -7.47 2.73 -9.81
C ALA A 122 -7.24 1.82 -11.03
N ALA A 123 -5.98 1.56 -11.38
CA ALA A 123 -5.62 0.74 -12.54
C ALA A 123 -4.25 0.10 -12.29
N PRO A 124 -3.90 -0.99 -12.99
CA PRO A 124 -2.56 -1.56 -12.85
C PRO A 124 -1.48 -0.50 -13.11
N PRO A 125 -0.41 -0.45 -12.31
CA PRO A 125 0.65 0.53 -12.51
C PRO A 125 1.26 0.47 -13.91
N ALA A 126 1.49 1.62 -14.52
CA ALA A 126 2.10 1.72 -15.84
C ALA A 126 3.61 1.84 -15.68
N LYS A 127 4.33 0.79 -16.04
CA LYS A 127 5.77 0.70 -15.88
C LYS A 127 6.47 1.00 -17.20
N SER A 128 7.48 1.88 -17.16
CA SER A 128 8.34 2.19 -18.29
C SER A 128 9.81 1.96 -17.92
N LEU A 129 10.73 2.24 -18.85
CA LEU A 129 12.17 2.09 -18.59
C LEU A 129 12.66 2.96 -17.41
N ASN A 130 12.08 4.13 -17.24
CA ASN A 130 12.60 5.14 -16.33
C ASN A 130 11.71 5.40 -15.11
N GLY A 131 10.60 4.71 -15.00
CA GLY A 131 9.73 4.94 -13.85
C GLY A 131 8.40 4.22 -13.93
N ILE A 132 7.61 4.42 -12.89
CA ILE A 132 6.27 3.86 -12.75
C ILE A 132 5.30 5.02 -12.48
N VAL A 133 4.17 5.01 -13.18
CA VAL A 133 3.06 5.93 -12.93
C VAL A 133 1.87 5.12 -12.43
N ILE A 134 1.28 5.55 -11.33
CA ILE A 134 0.19 4.84 -10.66
C ILE A 134 -1.01 5.78 -10.56
N ALA A 135 -2.13 5.39 -11.15
CA ALA A 135 -3.39 6.10 -10.98
C ALA A 135 -4.04 5.69 -9.67
N ILE A 136 -4.41 6.66 -8.84
CA ILE A 136 -5.05 6.42 -7.55
C ILE A 136 -6.38 7.14 -7.48
N LYS A 137 -7.32 6.57 -6.73
CA LYS A 137 -8.66 7.09 -6.56
C LYS A 137 -8.92 7.34 -5.08
N GLU A 138 -9.47 8.51 -4.77
CA GLU A 138 -9.86 8.85 -3.41
C GLU A 138 -11.03 7.98 -2.97
N LEU A 139 -10.90 7.40 -1.78
CA LEU A 139 -11.97 6.60 -1.18
C LEU A 139 -12.95 7.51 -0.44
N PRO A 140 -14.26 7.19 -0.45
CA PRO A 140 -15.23 7.95 0.32
C PRO A 140 -14.90 7.92 1.82
N GLU A 141 -15.15 9.04 2.49
CA GLU A 141 -15.05 9.07 3.95
C GLU A 141 -16.14 8.20 4.57
N VAL A 142 -15.77 7.51 5.62
CA VAL A 142 -16.68 6.64 6.36
C VAL A 142 -17.26 7.38 7.54
#